data_9bfae2206d5f5eeee71c39d73b69c9f2
#
_entry.id   9bfae2206d5f5eeee71c39d73b69c9f2
#
_cell.length_a   1.000
_cell.length_b   1.000
_cell.length_c   1.000
_cell.angle_alpha   90.00
_cell.angle_beta   90.00
_cell.angle_gamma   90.00
#
_symmetry.space_group_name_H-M   'P 1'
#
loop_
_entity.id
_entity.type
_entity.pdbx_description
1 polymer ?
#
loop_
_entity_poly.entity_id
_entity_poly.type
_entity_poly.pdbx_seq_one_letter_code
_entity_poly.pdbx_strand_id
1 'polypeptide(L)'
;MRLIDSHCHLEYEGVVEDRAGVLARAREAGVTGMLNISTRESDWSRVISTAEGEADIWASVGIHPHEADAHADLGREALLIAAEHPKVIGIGESGLDYYYDKSDRGVQRDLFRMHIGVARETGLPIIIHTRDAEDDTAAILTEEMERGAFPALIHCFTASAGFARTVLDLGLSVSLSGIVTFKNARELQEIAKELPEDRVLVETDSPFLAPVPHRGRPCEPAFVRDTAEFVAGLRGAELPAFAETTSANFFRLFSKAAA
;
A
#
# COMPACT_ATOMS: atom_id res chain seq x y z
N MET A 1 4.00 -0.16 -22.06
CA MET A 1 4.30 -0.58 -20.69
C MET A 1 3.22 0.01 -19.79
N ARG A 2 2.56 -0.79 -19.02
CA ARG A 2 1.60 -0.35 -18.03
C ARG A 2 2.26 -0.50 -16.65
N LEU A 3 2.28 0.56 -15.84
CA LEU A 3 2.88 0.57 -14.52
C LEU A 3 1.91 1.22 -13.54
N ILE A 4 1.71 0.62 -12.38
CA ILE A 4 0.82 1.14 -11.33
C ILE A 4 1.64 1.46 -10.08
N ASP A 5 1.41 2.64 -9.50
CA ASP A 5 1.86 2.97 -8.15
C ASP A 5 0.77 2.52 -7.17
N SER A 6 1.01 1.43 -6.45
CA SER A 6 0.00 0.81 -5.59
C SER A 6 -0.18 1.50 -4.25
N HIS A 7 0.62 2.55 -3.93
CA HIS A 7 0.50 3.29 -2.68
C HIS A 7 1.20 4.65 -2.76
N CYS A 8 0.43 5.72 -2.75
CA CYS A 8 0.93 7.10 -2.70
C CYS A 8 -0.02 8.02 -1.91
N HIS A 9 0.49 9.14 -1.37
CA HIS A 9 -0.29 10.12 -0.62
C HIS A 9 -0.31 11.45 -1.38
N LEU A 10 -1.27 11.62 -2.29
CA LEU A 10 -1.38 12.80 -3.16
C LEU A 10 -1.88 14.06 -2.43
N GLU A 11 -2.33 13.90 -1.17
CA GLU A 11 -2.82 14.98 -0.31
C GLU A 11 -1.77 15.50 0.69
N TYR A 12 -0.55 14.94 0.68
CA TYR A 12 0.50 15.30 1.61
C TYR A 12 1.37 16.46 1.08
N GLU A 13 1.94 17.22 2.01
CA GLU A 13 2.94 18.23 1.74
C GLU A 13 4.11 17.65 0.91
N GLY A 14 4.57 18.41 -0.09
CA GLY A 14 5.57 17.96 -1.05
C GLY A 14 4.97 17.34 -2.32
N VAL A 15 3.68 17.03 -2.34
CA VAL A 15 2.93 16.55 -3.52
C VAL A 15 1.75 17.47 -3.82
N VAL A 16 0.97 17.82 -2.82
CA VAL A 16 -0.30 18.55 -2.99
C VAL A 16 -0.10 19.94 -3.60
N GLU A 17 1.03 20.61 -3.34
CA GLU A 17 1.32 21.96 -3.82
C GLU A 17 1.50 22.03 -5.35
N ASP A 18 1.97 20.94 -5.97
CA ASP A 18 2.12 20.82 -7.44
C ASP A 18 1.50 19.51 -7.95
N ARG A 19 0.37 19.09 -7.39
CA ARG A 19 -0.25 17.80 -7.72
C ARG A 19 -0.44 17.61 -9.22
N ALA A 20 -0.87 18.63 -9.96
CA ALA A 20 -1.03 18.54 -11.41
C ALA A 20 0.29 18.25 -12.13
N GLY A 21 1.39 18.90 -11.73
CA GLY A 21 2.73 18.64 -12.27
C GLY A 21 3.24 17.25 -11.88
N VAL A 22 3.01 16.82 -10.62
CA VAL A 22 3.35 15.46 -10.15
C VAL A 22 2.64 14.39 -10.99
N LEU A 23 1.34 14.53 -11.22
CA LEU A 23 0.57 13.59 -12.04
C LEU A 23 1.04 13.58 -13.50
N ALA A 24 1.36 14.74 -14.08
CA ALA A 24 1.90 14.82 -15.43
C ALA A 24 3.23 14.07 -15.54
N ARG A 25 4.17 14.28 -14.60
CA ARG A 25 5.47 13.57 -14.57
C ARG A 25 5.29 12.05 -14.37
N ALA A 26 4.33 11.63 -13.54
CA ALA A 26 4.01 10.22 -13.36
C ALA A 26 3.58 9.57 -14.69
N ARG A 27 2.66 10.20 -15.42
CA ARG A 27 2.18 9.72 -16.72
C ARG A 27 3.29 9.70 -17.77
N GLU A 28 4.17 10.71 -17.81
CA GLU A 28 5.37 10.74 -18.66
C GLU A 28 6.34 9.61 -18.34
N ALA A 29 6.48 9.23 -17.07
CA ALA A 29 7.29 8.09 -16.66
C ALA A 29 6.67 6.73 -17.00
N GLY A 30 5.41 6.70 -17.49
CA GLY A 30 4.69 5.48 -17.87
C GLY A 30 3.81 4.91 -16.77
N VAL A 31 3.56 5.68 -15.70
CA VAL A 31 2.56 5.32 -14.67
C VAL A 31 1.17 5.50 -15.26
N THR A 32 0.39 4.45 -15.25
CA THR A 32 -0.95 4.40 -15.85
C THR A 32 -2.07 4.26 -14.81
N GLY A 33 -1.71 4.24 -13.53
CA GLY A 33 -2.66 4.23 -12.43
C GLY A 33 -1.98 4.43 -11.09
N MET A 34 -2.71 4.99 -10.13
CA MET A 34 -2.23 5.30 -8.79
C MET A 34 -3.32 5.03 -7.75
N LEU A 35 -2.94 4.44 -6.62
CA LEU A 35 -3.82 4.29 -5.47
C LEU A 35 -3.47 5.35 -4.43
N ASN A 36 -4.36 6.35 -4.30
CA ASN A 36 -4.24 7.45 -3.34
C ASN A 36 -4.75 7.00 -1.97
N ILE A 37 -3.89 7.08 -0.97
CA ILE A 37 -4.09 6.46 0.34
C ILE A 37 -4.53 7.49 1.37
N SER A 38 -5.54 7.16 2.16
CA SER A 38 -5.94 7.90 3.35
C SER A 38 -5.32 7.33 4.62
N THR A 39 -5.12 8.19 5.62
CA THR A 39 -4.54 7.80 6.90
C THR A 39 -5.43 8.13 8.11
N ARG A 40 -6.48 8.95 7.90
CA ARG A 40 -7.45 9.37 8.93
C ARG A 40 -8.79 9.72 8.31
N GLU A 41 -9.86 9.68 9.10
CA GLU A 41 -11.23 9.93 8.62
C GLU A 41 -11.37 11.30 7.94
N SER A 42 -10.78 12.35 8.52
CA SER A 42 -10.84 13.72 7.96
C SER A 42 -10.24 13.87 6.56
N ASP A 43 -9.43 12.90 6.10
CA ASP A 43 -8.80 12.91 4.79
C ASP A 43 -9.63 12.20 3.71
N TRP A 44 -10.57 11.32 4.09
CA TRP A 44 -11.30 10.47 3.15
C TRP A 44 -11.97 11.26 2.03
N SER A 45 -12.66 12.35 2.37
CA SER A 45 -13.35 13.16 1.36
C SER A 45 -12.38 13.78 0.34
N ARG A 46 -11.20 14.22 0.77
CA ARG A 46 -10.18 14.81 -0.13
C ARG A 46 -9.54 13.73 -1.02
N VAL A 47 -9.19 12.59 -0.44
CA VAL A 47 -8.60 11.45 -1.16
C VAL A 47 -9.58 10.93 -2.22
N ILE A 48 -10.85 10.78 -1.88
CA ILE A 48 -11.91 10.39 -2.81
C ILE A 48 -12.11 11.44 -3.90
N SER A 49 -12.19 12.73 -3.54
CA SER A 49 -12.39 13.81 -4.52
C SER A 49 -11.24 13.89 -5.53
N THR A 50 -10.01 13.66 -5.10
CA THR A 50 -8.87 13.57 -6.03
C THR A 50 -9.02 12.41 -7.01
N ALA A 51 -9.46 11.25 -6.52
CA ALA A 51 -9.70 10.09 -7.38
C ALA A 51 -10.90 10.30 -8.34
N GLU A 52 -11.94 11.04 -7.94
CA GLU A 52 -13.05 11.40 -8.82
C GLU A 52 -12.62 12.29 -10.00
N GLY A 53 -11.68 13.20 -9.74
CA GLY A 53 -11.17 14.13 -10.74
C GLY A 53 -10.28 13.49 -11.82
N GLU A 54 -9.81 12.25 -11.59
CA GLU A 54 -8.82 11.58 -12.44
C GLU A 54 -9.26 10.15 -12.76
N ALA A 55 -9.22 9.78 -14.05
CA ALA A 55 -9.68 8.46 -14.49
C ALA A 55 -8.77 7.32 -13.99
N ASP A 56 -7.49 7.59 -13.85
CA ASP A 56 -6.40 6.67 -13.50
C ASP A 56 -6.02 6.70 -12.01
N ILE A 57 -6.86 7.32 -11.16
CA ILE A 57 -6.64 7.35 -9.71
C ILE A 57 -7.81 6.68 -8.98
N TRP A 58 -7.45 5.86 -8.00
CA TRP A 58 -8.37 5.25 -7.03
C TRP A 58 -8.05 5.73 -5.63
N ALA A 59 -8.92 5.43 -4.69
CA ALA A 59 -8.85 5.83 -3.29
C ALA A 59 -8.87 4.62 -2.35
N SER A 60 -8.29 4.76 -1.17
CA SER A 60 -8.54 3.91 -0.02
C SER A 60 -9.19 4.70 1.11
N VAL A 61 -9.82 4.00 2.05
CA VAL A 61 -10.35 4.57 3.30
C VAL A 61 -9.90 3.72 4.47
N GLY A 62 -9.29 4.37 5.47
CA GLY A 62 -8.76 3.68 6.64
C GLY A 62 -8.14 4.65 7.65
N ILE A 63 -7.64 4.07 8.75
CA ILE A 63 -6.98 4.78 9.85
C ILE A 63 -5.61 4.16 10.06
N HIS A 64 -4.58 4.95 9.79
CA HIS A 64 -3.19 4.60 10.02
C HIS A 64 -2.93 4.36 11.53
N PRO A 65 -2.06 3.42 11.92
CA PRO A 65 -1.78 3.16 13.33
C PRO A 65 -1.33 4.39 14.14
N HIS A 66 -0.70 5.38 13.52
CA HIS A 66 -0.35 6.63 14.21
C HIS A 66 -1.55 7.47 14.64
N GLU A 67 -2.69 7.30 14.01
CA GLU A 67 -3.92 8.04 14.24
C GLU A 67 -4.94 7.23 15.07
N ALA A 68 -4.54 6.05 15.56
CA ALA A 68 -5.45 5.10 16.20
C ALA A 68 -6.12 5.68 17.44
N ASP A 69 -5.38 6.33 18.34
CA ASP A 69 -5.94 6.92 19.57
C ASP A 69 -6.99 8.00 19.29
N ALA A 70 -6.77 8.80 18.23
CA ALA A 70 -7.70 9.85 17.84
C ALA A 70 -8.99 9.29 17.19
N HIS A 71 -9.00 8.02 16.83
CA HIS A 71 -10.10 7.33 16.14
C HIS A 71 -10.56 6.06 16.87
N ALA A 72 -10.26 5.95 18.19
CA ALA A 72 -10.64 4.78 18.98
C ALA A 72 -12.15 4.51 18.99
N ASP A 73 -12.96 5.56 18.87
CA ASP A 73 -14.41 5.49 18.83
C ASP A 73 -14.98 5.40 17.40
N LEU A 74 -14.15 5.30 16.37
CA LEU A 74 -14.61 5.17 14.98
C LEU A 74 -15.40 3.87 14.81
N GLY A 75 -16.67 4.00 14.46
CA GLY A 75 -17.53 2.86 14.17
C GLY A 75 -17.21 2.24 12.80
N ARG A 76 -17.26 0.91 12.72
CA ARG A 76 -17.10 0.18 11.44
C ARG A 76 -18.07 0.65 10.34
N GLU A 77 -19.25 1.16 10.71
CA GLU A 77 -20.26 1.66 9.78
C GLU A 77 -19.74 2.81 8.91
N ALA A 78 -18.92 3.71 9.47
CA ALA A 78 -18.34 4.80 8.71
C ALA A 78 -17.43 4.27 7.57
N LEU A 79 -16.62 3.24 7.86
CA LEU A 79 -15.79 2.58 6.83
C LEU A 79 -16.63 1.86 5.78
N LEU A 80 -17.71 1.17 6.19
CA LEU A 80 -18.59 0.47 5.26
C LEU A 80 -19.26 1.45 4.28
N ILE A 81 -19.79 2.56 4.79
CA ILE A 81 -20.40 3.61 3.96
C ILE A 81 -19.36 4.20 2.98
N ALA A 82 -18.17 4.54 3.47
CA ALA A 82 -17.12 5.09 2.61
C ALA A 82 -16.64 4.09 1.54
N ALA A 83 -16.61 2.80 1.86
CA ALA A 83 -16.21 1.71 0.96
C ALA A 83 -17.21 1.49 -0.21
N GLU A 84 -18.46 1.95 -0.09
CA GLU A 84 -19.44 1.88 -1.19
C GLU A 84 -19.07 2.77 -2.38
N HIS A 85 -18.28 3.83 -2.13
CA HIS A 85 -17.90 4.78 -3.18
C HIS A 85 -17.19 4.10 -4.34
N PRO A 86 -17.54 4.37 -5.63
CA PRO A 86 -16.99 3.67 -6.80
C PRO A 86 -15.46 3.76 -6.90
N LYS A 87 -14.89 4.90 -6.49
CA LYS A 87 -13.42 5.11 -6.52
C LYS A 87 -12.67 4.50 -5.34
N VAL A 88 -13.36 4.07 -4.28
CA VAL A 88 -12.74 3.38 -3.14
C VAL A 88 -12.59 1.92 -3.48
N ILE A 89 -11.34 1.47 -3.60
CA ILE A 89 -11.00 0.10 -4.00
C ILE A 89 -10.24 -0.68 -2.92
N GLY A 90 -9.91 -0.06 -1.79
CA GLY A 90 -9.18 -0.68 -0.68
C GLY A 90 -9.57 -0.10 0.67
N ILE A 91 -9.42 -0.91 1.71
CA ILE A 91 -9.58 -0.53 3.11
C ILE A 91 -8.19 -0.30 3.69
N GLY A 92 -7.92 0.87 4.19
CA GLY A 92 -6.59 1.23 4.70
C GLY A 92 -6.18 2.64 4.26
N GLU A 93 -5.03 3.05 4.71
CA GLU A 93 -3.99 2.28 5.38
C GLU A 93 -4.39 1.99 6.83
N SER A 94 -4.10 0.77 7.31
CA SER A 94 -4.30 0.37 8.70
C SER A 94 -3.28 -0.70 9.09
N GLY A 95 -3.09 -0.97 10.37
CA GLY A 95 -2.12 -1.96 10.83
C GLY A 95 -1.46 -1.57 12.15
N LEU A 96 -0.16 -1.89 12.29
CA LEU A 96 0.58 -1.73 13.54
C LEU A 96 1.93 -1.01 13.31
N ASP A 97 2.24 -0.03 14.17
CA ASP A 97 3.53 0.65 14.21
C ASP A 97 4.02 0.75 15.67
N TYR A 98 4.99 -0.10 16.01
CA TYR A 98 5.59 -0.13 17.33
C TYR A 98 6.94 0.60 17.37
N TYR A 99 7.40 1.11 16.24
CA TYR A 99 8.61 1.91 16.14
C TYR A 99 8.39 3.34 16.60
N TYR A 100 7.37 4.00 16.06
CA TYR A 100 7.03 5.38 16.43
C TYR A 100 6.18 5.47 17.69
N ASP A 101 5.42 4.43 18.02
CA ASP A 101 4.62 4.25 19.23
C ASP A 101 3.72 5.48 19.54
N LYS A 102 3.09 6.03 18.46
CA LYS A 102 2.30 7.28 18.56
C LYS A 102 0.89 7.09 19.11
N SER A 103 0.40 5.86 19.13
CA SER A 103 -0.91 5.49 19.68
C SER A 103 -0.77 4.22 20.51
N ASP A 104 -1.68 4.00 21.45
CA ASP A 104 -1.71 2.79 22.26
C ASP A 104 -1.77 1.53 21.38
N ARG A 105 -0.91 0.55 21.67
CA ARG A 105 -0.81 -0.68 20.89
C ARG A 105 -2.08 -1.54 20.93
N GLY A 106 -2.84 -1.48 22.03
CA GLY A 106 -4.14 -2.14 22.13
C GLY A 106 -5.14 -1.53 21.17
N VAL A 107 -5.23 -0.19 21.14
CA VAL A 107 -6.10 0.54 20.22
C VAL A 107 -5.71 0.28 18.77
N GLN A 108 -4.41 0.27 18.45
CA GLN A 108 -3.94 -0.10 17.10
C GLN A 108 -4.43 -1.50 16.69
N ARG A 109 -4.28 -2.52 17.57
CA ARG A 109 -4.74 -3.89 17.30
C ARG A 109 -6.24 -3.99 17.12
N ASP A 110 -7.02 -3.28 17.94
CA ASP A 110 -8.48 -3.31 17.86
C ASP A 110 -8.98 -2.67 16.56
N LEU A 111 -8.43 -1.51 16.18
CA LEU A 111 -8.73 -0.86 14.90
C LEU A 111 -8.28 -1.70 13.72
N PHE A 112 -7.11 -2.34 13.77
CA PHE A 112 -6.64 -3.22 12.70
C PHE A 112 -7.60 -4.39 12.49
N ARG A 113 -8.06 -5.06 13.56
CA ARG A 113 -9.07 -6.12 13.47
C ARG A 113 -10.40 -5.62 12.91
N MET A 114 -10.82 -4.41 13.28
CA MET A 114 -12.03 -3.79 12.75
C MET A 114 -11.90 -3.59 11.23
N HIS A 115 -10.78 -3.05 10.74
CA HIS A 115 -10.52 -2.85 9.30
C HIS A 115 -10.49 -4.18 8.55
N ILE A 116 -9.89 -5.24 9.11
CA ILE A 116 -9.95 -6.60 8.54
C ILE A 116 -11.39 -7.08 8.45
N GLY A 117 -12.21 -6.84 9.47
CA GLY A 117 -13.63 -7.19 9.46
C GLY A 117 -14.40 -6.51 8.34
N VAL A 118 -14.11 -5.21 8.09
CA VAL A 118 -14.70 -4.45 6.97
C VAL A 118 -14.20 -4.98 5.62
N ALA A 119 -12.90 -5.24 5.49
CA ALA A 119 -12.32 -5.82 4.26
C ALA A 119 -12.97 -7.17 3.91
N ARG A 120 -13.18 -8.03 4.91
CA ARG A 120 -13.87 -9.33 4.73
C ARG A 120 -15.31 -9.16 4.27
N GLU A 121 -16.05 -8.20 4.84
CA GLU A 121 -17.47 -7.97 4.50
C GLU A 121 -17.65 -7.36 3.12
N THR A 122 -16.77 -6.40 2.76
CA THR A 122 -16.84 -5.70 1.47
C THR A 122 -16.17 -6.45 0.34
N GLY A 123 -15.28 -7.41 0.65
CA GLY A 123 -14.40 -8.05 -0.32
C GLY A 123 -13.29 -7.15 -0.85
N LEU A 124 -13.15 -5.92 -0.33
CA LEU A 124 -12.06 -5.01 -0.71
C LEU A 124 -10.76 -5.41 0.01
N PRO A 125 -9.60 -5.32 -0.67
CA PRO A 125 -8.32 -5.60 -0.04
C PRO A 125 -8.03 -4.63 1.10
N ILE A 126 -7.49 -5.15 2.21
CA ILE A 126 -6.91 -4.30 3.25
C ILE A 126 -5.46 -3.99 2.91
N ILE A 127 -5.07 -2.71 3.04
CA ILE A 127 -3.71 -2.18 2.85
C ILE A 127 -3.08 -2.05 4.23
N ILE A 128 -2.06 -2.87 4.48
CA ILE A 128 -1.53 -3.12 5.82
C ILE A 128 -0.17 -2.47 5.99
N HIS A 129 -0.08 -1.57 6.96
CA HIS A 129 1.15 -1.06 7.54
C HIS A 129 1.66 -1.98 8.64
N THR A 130 2.96 -2.30 8.62
CA THR A 130 3.61 -2.98 9.75
C THR A 130 5.03 -2.47 9.94
N ARG A 131 5.36 -2.05 11.16
CA ARG A 131 6.70 -1.59 11.50
C ARG A 131 7.06 -1.97 12.94
N ASP A 132 8.13 -2.76 13.11
CA ASP A 132 8.56 -3.33 14.40
C ASP A 132 7.42 -4.09 15.13
N ALA A 133 6.47 -4.68 14.35
CA ALA A 133 5.25 -5.32 14.84
C ALA A 133 4.93 -6.65 14.11
N GLU A 134 5.95 -7.31 13.54
CA GLU A 134 5.76 -8.50 12.70
C GLU A 134 5.01 -9.63 13.42
N ASP A 135 5.38 -9.92 14.67
CA ASP A 135 4.79 -11.02 15.44
C ASP A 135 3.29 -10.80 15.68
N ASP A 136 2.90 -9.61 16.15
CA ASP A 136 1.50 -9.28 16.40
C ASP A 136 0.71 -9.19 15.08
N THR A 137 1.32 -8.63 14.03
CA THR A 137 0.70 -8.58 12.69
C THR A 137 0.45 -9.98 12.15
N ALA A 138 1.45 -10.88 12.21
CA ALA A 138 1.32 -12.28 11.78
C ALA A 138 0.24 -13.03 12.57
N ALA A 139 0.22 -12.86 13.89
CA ALA A 139 -0.77 -13.48 14.76
C ALA A 139 -2.20 -13.02 14.41
N ILE A 140 -2.41 -11.71 14.29
CA ILE A 140 -3.73 -11.15 13.95
C ILE A 140 -4.17 -11.63 12.56
N LEU A 141 -3.30 -11.60 11.56
CA LEU A 141 -3.64 -12.06 10.21
C LEU A 141 -4.03 -13.54 10.20
N THR A 142 -3.28 -14.39 10.91
CA THR A 142 -3.57 -15.81 11.01
C THR A 142 -4.92 -16.05 11.68
N GLU A 143 -5.16 -15.45 12.85
CA GLU A 143 -6.42 -15.57 13.58
C GLU A 143 -7.62 -15.08 12.77
N GLU A 144 -7.48 -13.95 12.06
CA GLU A 144 -8.57 -13.38 11.27
C GLU A 144 -8.82 -14.18 9.98
N MET A 145 -7.79 -14.80 9.38
CA MET A 145 -7.97 -15.71 8.24
C MET A 145 -8.73 -16.98 8.64
N GLU A 146 -8.54 -17.50 9.85
CA GLU A 146 -9.32 -18.64 10.38
C GLU A 146 -10.81 -18.30 10.53
N ARG A 147 -11.15 -17.04 10.82
CA ARG A 147 -12.54 -16.54 10.91
C ARG A 147 -13.19 -16.35 9.53
N GLY A 148 -12.40 -16.20 8.50
CA GLY A 148 -12.85 -16.06 7.11
C GLY A 148 -11.82 -15.30 6.28
N ALA A 149 -11.59 -15.77 5.06
CA ALA A 149 -10.62 -15.21 4.14
C ALA A 149 -10.96 -13.75 3.75
N PHE A 150 -9.93 -12.97 3.54
CA PHE A 150 -9.98 -11.60 3.02
C PHE A 150 -8.74 -11.31 2.17
N PRO A 151 -8.84 -10.47 1.12
CA PRO A 151 -7.67 -10.05 0.35
C PRO A 151 -6.88 -8.99 1.11
N ALA A 152 -5.54 -9.03 1.00
CA ALA A 152 -4.69 -8.05 1.67
C ALA A 152 -3.38 -7.79 0.94
N LEU A 153 -2.83 -6.59 1.18
CA LEU A 153 -1.52 -6.14 0.75
C LEU A 153 -0.71 -5.68 1.97
N ILE A 154 0.44 -6.32 2.23
CA ILE A 154 1.43 -5.71 3.10
C ILE A 154 2.16 -4.65 2.28
N HIS A 155 1.84 -3.38 2.53
CA HIS A 155 2.49 -2.29 1.81
C HIS A 155 3.90 -2.01 2.36
N CYS A 156 4.74 -1.41 1.54
CA CYS A 156 6.11 -1.01 1.90
C CYS A 156 6.88 -2.11 2.64
N PHE A 157 6.85 -3.32 2.08
CA PHE A 157 7.42 -4.49 2.75
C PHE A 157 8.93 -4.28 3.04
N THR A 158 9.28 -4.30 4.32
CA THR A 158 10.66 -4.16 4.83
C THR A 158 10.96 -5.13 5.96
N ALA A 159 10.08 -6.11 6.13
CA ALA A 159 10.08 -7.08 7.21
C ALA A 159 11.00 -8.29 6.91
N SER A 160 11.07 -9.24 7.86
CA SER A 160 11.91 -10.43 7.76
C SER A 160 11.42 -11.43 6.70
N ALA A 161 12.33 -12.32 6.26
CA ALA A 161 11.98 -13.46 5.40
C ALA A 161 11.00 -14.43 6.08
N GLY A 162 11.00 -14.51 7.42
CA GLY A 162 10.04 -15.29 8.20
C GLY A 162 8.62 -14.74 8.03
N PHE A 163 8.47 -13.43 8.20
CA PHE A 163 7.19 -12.75 8.03
C PHE A 163 6.70 -12.83 6.57
N ALA A 164 7.61 -12.66 5.59
CA ALA A 164 7.26 -12.83 4.17
C ALA A 164 6.63 -14.21 3.90
N ARG A 165 7.21 -15.28 4.44
CA ARG A 165 6.63 -16.64 4.30
C ARG A 165 5.24 -16.74 4.90
N THR A 166 5.04 -16.25 6.13
CA THR A 166 3.72 -16.24 6.77
C THR A 166 2.68 -15.50 5.90
N VAL A 167 3.01 -14.33 5.38
CA VAL A 167 2.15 -13.54 4.50
C VAL A 167 1.78 -14.31 3.23
N LEU A 168 2.77 -14.95 2.59
CA LEU A 168 2.57 -15.72 1.36
C LEU A 168 1.77 -17.01 1.61
N ASP A 169 2.01 -17.71 2.72
CA ASP A 169 1.26 -18.93 3.11
C ASP A 169 -0.21 -18.61 3.37
N LEU A 170 -0.53 -17.39 3.85
CA LEU A 170 -1.89 -16.89 3.98
C LEU A 170 -2.50 -16.43 2.64
N GLY A 171 -1.75 -16.52 1.53
CA GLY A 171 -2.22 -16.12 0.19
C GLY A 171 -2.25 -14.62 -0.06
N LEU A 172 -1.59 -13.84 0.78
CA LEU A 172 -1.56 -12.37 0.70
C LEU A 172 -0.49 -11.87 -0.27
N SER A 173 -0.54 -10.58 -0.60
CA SER A 173 0.41 -9.90 -1.49
C SER A 173 1.31 -8.92 -0.73
N VAL A 174 2.42 -8.56 -1.34
CA VAL A 174 3.36 -7.56 -0.80
C VAL A 174 3.67 -6.50 -1.85
N SER A 175 3.93 -5.26 -1.45
CA SER A 175 4.49 -4.24 -2.33
C SER A 175 5.89 -3.83 -1.90
N LEU A 176 6.71 -3.49 -2.89
CA LEU A 176 8.08 -3.04 -2.72
C LEU A 176 8.16 -1.55 -3.03
N SER A 177 8.63 -0.77 -2.06
CA SER A 177 8.85 0.67 -2.18
C SER A 177 10.30 1.01 -2.56
N GLY A 178 10.62 2.30 -2.68
CA GLY A 178 11.95 2.79 -2.98
C GLY A 178 13.06 2.30 -2.04
N ILE A 179 12.71 1.81 -0.83
CA ILE A 179 13.66 1.24 0.13
C ILE A 179 14.46 0.08 -0.47
N VAL A 180 13.86 -0.73 -1.33
CA VAL A 180 14.54 -1.88 -1.95
C VAL A 180 15.79 -1.46 -2.75
N THR A 181 15.84 -0.20 -3.22
CA THR A 181 16.97 0.34 -3.97
C THR A 181 18.16 0.76 -3.09
N PHE A 182 17.99 0.80 -1.75
CA PHE A 182 19.02 1.31 -0.84
C PHE A 182 20.17 0.32 -0.66
N LYS A 183 21.40 0.82 -0.59
CA LYS A 183 22.61 -0.01 -0.46
C LYS A 183 22.63 -0.92 0.77
N ASN A 184 21.95 -0.51 1.84
CA ASN A 184 21.86 -1.24 3.11
C ASN A 184 20.64 -2.17 3.20
N ALA A 185 19.77 -2.20 2.19
CA ALA A 185 18.58 -3.03 2.17
C ALA A 185 18.84 -4.45 1.60
N ARG A 186 19.99 -5.04 1.90
CA ARG A 186 20.44 -6.31 1.29
C ARG A 186 19.49 -7.47 1.57
N GLU A 187 19.01 -7.59 2.80
CA GLU A 187 18.07 -8.64 3.18
C GLU A 187 16.77 -8.52 2.37
N LEU A 188 16.20 -7.31 2.29
CA LEU A 188 15.03 -7.03 1.47
C LEU A 188 15.25 -7.35 -0.01
N GLN A 189 16.46 -7.07 -0.53
CA GLN A 189 16.82 -7.39 -1.92
C GLN A 189 16.84 -8.90 -2.18
N GLU A 190 17.34 -9.70 -1.23
CA GLU A 190 17.28 -11.15 -1.34
C GLU A 190 15.84 -11.67 -1.27
N ILE A 191 15.04 -11.15 -0.33
CA ILE A 191 13.60 -11.48 -0.26
C ILE A 191 12.91 -11.13 -1.59
N ALA A 192 13.14 -9.93 -2.14
CA ALA A 192 12.53 -9.47 -3.38
C ALA A 192 12.82 -10.37 -4.60
N LYS A 193 13.96 -11.09 -4.61
CA LYS A 193 14.28 -12.06 -5.67
C LYS A 193 13.41 -13.31 -5.59
N GLU A 194 13.03 -13.73 -4.38
CA GLU A 194 12.37 -15.00 -4.11
C GLU A 194 10.84 -14.91 -4.05
N LEU A 195 10.29 -13.68 -3.95
CA LEU A 195 8.84 -13.48 -3.90
C LEU A 195 8.17 -14.08 -5.15
N PRO A 196 7.03 -14.80 -5.03
CA PRO A 196 6.26 -15.29 -6.17
C PRO A 196 5.84 -14.12 -7.08
N GLU A 197 5.97 -14.30 -8.40
CA GLU A 197 5.68 -13.24 -9.38
C GLU A 197 4.24 -12.71 -9.27
N ASP A 198 3.30 -13.59 -8.91
CA ASP A 198 1.89 -13.27 -8.79
C ASP A 198 1.50 -12.61 -7.45
N ARG A 199 2.45 -12.33 -6.58
CA ARG A 199 2.22 -11.75 -5.24
C ARG A 199 2.90 -10.40 -5.03
N VAL A 200 3.64 -9.90 -6.03
CA VAL A 200 4.44 -8.67 -5.91
C VAL A 200 3.74 -7.50 -6.59
N LEU A 201 3.67 -6.38 -5.88
CA LEU A 201 3.34 -5.05 -6.39
C LEU A 201 4.53 -4.11 -6.18
N VAL A 202 4.47 -2.93 -6.78
CA VAL A 202 5.44 -1.84 -6.57
C VAL A 202 4.71 -0.56 -6.23
N GLU A 203 5.37 0.29 -5.44
CA GLU A 203 4.81 1.54 -4.96
C GLU A 203 5.89 2.59 -4.73
N THR A 204 5.48 3.83 -4.47
CA THR A 204 6.39 4.88 -4.02
C THR A 204 6.34 5.13 -2.54
N ASP A 205 5.16 5.11 -1.92
CA ASP A 205 4.87 5.69 -0.62
C ASP A 205 5.17 7.21 -0.60
N SER A 206 4.95 7.87 -1.74
CA SER A 206 5.22 9.31 -1.88
C SER A 206 4.37 10.14 -0.91
N PRO A 207 4.92 11.20 -0.28
CA PRO A 207 6.20 11.89 -0.58
C PRO A 207 7.44 11.27 0.10
N PHE A 208 7.33 10.10 0.71
CA PHE A 208 8.41 9.44 1.44
C PHE A 208 9.25 8.52 0.54
N LEU A 209 10.34 7.99 1.08
CA LEU A 209 11.09 6.82 0.60
C LEU A 209 11.62 6.91 -0.83
N ALA A 210 11.94 8.11 -1.34
CA ALA A 210 12.46 8.29 -2.70
C ALA A 210 13.55 7.25 -3.01
N PRO A 211 13.43 6.48 -4.13
CA PRO A 211 14.42 5.48 -4.52
C PRO A 211 15.73 6.12 -4.96
N VAL A 212 16.77 5.31 -5.11
CA VAL A 212 17.98 5.73 -5.86
C VAL A 212 17.57 5.85 -7.35
N PRO A 213 17.92 6.96 -8.06
CA PRO A 213 18.89 8.00 -7.67
C PRO A 213 18.32 9.23 -6.96
N HIS A 214 17.05 9.22 -6.57
CA HIS A 214 16.32 10.40 -6.10
C HIS A 214 16.41 10.67 -4.59
N ARG A 215 17.26 9.94 -3.88
CA ARG A 215 17.45 10.09 -2.42
C ARG A 215 17.65 11.55 -2.00
N GLY A 216 17.00 11.94 -0.87
CA GLY A 216 17.11 13.29 -0.30
C GLY A 216 16.17 14.33 -0.92
N ARG A 217 15.30 13.94 -1.82
CA ARG A 217 14.20 14.75 -2.34
C ARG A 217 12.85 14.18 -1.89
N PRO A 218 11.75 14.96 -1.90
CA PRO A 218 10.40 14.42 -1.85
C PRO A 218 10.22 13.36 -2.94
N CYS A 219 9.61 12.25 -2.59
CA CYS A 219 9.24 11.21 -3.54
C CYS A 219 7.98 11.64 -4.30
N GLU A 220 7.84 11.19 -5.54
CA GLU A 220 6.62 11.36 -6.33
C GLU A 220 6.29 10.07 -7.08
N PRO A 221 5.02 9.84 -7.47
CA PRO A 221 4.60 8.60 -8.15
C PRO A 221 5.41 8.24 -9.39
N ALA A 222 5.99 9.23 -10.09
CA ALA A 222 6.91 8.99 -11.22
C ALA A 222 8.06 8.05 -10.86
N PHE A 223 8.54 8.08 -9.61
CA PHE A 223 9.70 7.31 -9.15
C PHE A 223 9.41 5.83 -8.90
N VAL A 224 8.15 5.40 -8.97
CA VAL A 224 7.81 3.97 -8.95
C VAL A 224 8.50 3.21 -10.09
N ARG A 225 8.78 3.92 -11.19
CA ARG A 225 9.54 3.36 -12.31
C ARG A 225 10.94 2.92 -11.92
N ASP A 226 11.66 3.73 -11.14
CA ASP A 226 13.02 3.40 -10.68
C ASP A 226 13.00 2.19 -9.73
N THR A 227 11.98 2.12 -8.85
CA THR A 227 11.74 0.96 -7.99
C THR A 227 11.48 -0.29 -8.84
N ALA A 228 10.58 -0.21 -9.82
CA ALA A 228 10.25 -1.33 -10.70
C ALA A 228 11.44 -1.79 -11.53
N GLU A 229 12.23 -0.86 -12.09
CA GLU A 229 13.43 -1.16 -12.87
C GLU A 229 14.49 -1.86 -12.03
N PHE A 230 14.69 -1.38 -10.80
CA PHE A 230 15.63 -2.00 -9.86
C PHE A 230 15.22 -3.43 -9.50
N VAL A 231 13.95 -3.65 -9.15
CA VAL A 231 13.43 -4.98 -8.80
C VAL A 231 13.45 -5.93 -10.00
N ALA A 232 13.08 -5.45 -11.20
CA ALA A 232 13.18 -6.21 -12.43
C ALA A 232 14.63 -6.69 -12.65
N GLY A 233 15.62 -5.79 -12.52
CA GLY A 233 17.05 -6.14 -12.61
C GLY A 233 17.49 -7.17 -11.57
N LEU A 234 17.03 -7.07 -10.31
CA LEU A 234 17.30 -8.08 -9.26
C LEU A 234 16.78 -9.47 -9.63
N ARG A 235 15.64 -9.52 -10.33
CA ARG A 235 14.94 -10.75 -10.72
C ARG A 235 15.35 -11.27 -12.11
N GLY A 236 16.28 -10.56 -12.80
CA GLY A 236 16.68 -10.91 -14.16
C GLY A 236 15.58 -10.74 -15.20
N ALA A 237 14.60 -9.88 -14.95
CA ALA A 237 13.46 -9.57 -15.83
C ALA A 237 13.66 -8.23 -16.52
N GLU A 238 13.05 -8.08 -17.72
CA GLU A 238 12.98 -6.79 -18.40
C GLU A 238 11.90 -5.91 -17.75
N LEU A 239 12.16 -4.60 -17.58
CA LEU A 239 11.21 -3.66 -16.96
C LEU A 239 9.80 -3.73 -17.56
N PRO A 240 9.59 -3.75 -18.90
CA PRO A 240 8.23 -3.81 -19.43
C PRO A 240 7.44 -5.06 -19.02
N ALA A 241 8.10 -6.22 -18.97
CA ALA A 241 7.47 -7.47 -18.54
C ALA A 241 7.13 -7.44 -17.05
N PHE A 242 8.05 -6.99 -16.21
CA PHE A 242 7.84 -6.86 -14.77
C PHE A 242 6.70 -5.86 -14.46
N ALA A 243 6.67 -4.71 -15.14
CA ALA A 243 5.63 -3.71 -14.96
C ALA A 243 4.23 -4.25 -15.34
N GLU A 244 4.11 -5.02 -16.43
CA GLU A 244 2.83 -5.67 -16.79
C GLU A 244 2.42 -6.71 -15.75
N THR A 245 3.37 -7.50 -15.23
CA THR A 245 3.11 -8.51 -14.18
C THR A 245 2.59 -7.83 -12.91
N THR A 246 3.29 -6.81 -12.38
CA THR A 246 2.87 -6.10 -11.17
C THR A 246 1.56 -5.37 -11.35
N SER A 247 1.31 -4.79 -12.53
CA SER A 247 0.02 -4.18 -12.86
C SER A 247 -1.12 -5.20 -12.94
N ALA A 248 -0.88 -6.37 -13.51
CA ALA A 248 -1.86 -7.46 -13.51
C ALA A 248 -2.17 -7.94 -12.08
N ASN A 249 -1.15 -8.01 -11.21
CA ASN A 249 -1.31 -8.31 -9.80
C ASN A 249 -2.16 -7.27 -9.09
N PHE A 250 -1.93 -5.97 -9.37
CA PHE A 250 -2.75 -4.89 -8.84
C PHE A 250 -4.23 -5.08 -9.17
N PHE A 251 -4.58 -5.24 -10.45
CA PHE A 251 -5.98 -5.40 -10.86
C PHE A 251 -6.62 -6.72 -10.40
N ARG A 252 -5.82 -7.77 -10.19
CA ARG A 252 -6.30 -9.01 -9.58
C ARG A 252 -6.63 -8.83 -8.10
N LEU A 253 -5.79 -8.11 -7.36
CA LEU A 253 -6.01 -7.82 -5.94
C LEU A 253 -7.13 -6.79 -5.76
N PHE A 254 -7.03 -5.66 -6.41
CA PHE A 254 -7.99 -4.56 -6.37
C PHE A 254 -9.01 -4.70 -7.51
N SER A 255 -9.79 -5.77 -7.48
CA SER A 255 -10.70 -6.14 -8.59
C SER A 255 -11.74 -5.07 -8.92
N LYS A 256 -12.15 -4.25 -7.95
CA LYS A 256 -13.07 -3.10 -8.16
C LYS A 256 -12.44 -2.02 -9.06
N ALA A 257 -11.11 -1.94 -9.18
CA ALA A 257 -10.42 -1.01 -10.08
C ALA A 257 -10.56 -1.39 -11.56
N ALA A 258 -10.87 -2.65 -11.86
CA ALA A 258 -11.00 -3.17 -13.22
C ALA A 258 -12.46 -3.11 -13.76
N ALA A 259 -13.41 -2.67 -12.93
CA ALA A 259 -14.83 -2.67 -13.24
C ALA A 259 -15.30 -1.43 -14.06
#